data_cf29b069e1d0b76c0b5f7eb7f3164924
#
_entry.id   cf29b069e1d0b76c0b5f7eb7f3164924
#
_cell.length_a   1.000
_cell.length_b   1.000
_cell.length_c   1.000
_cell.angle_alpha   90.00
_cell.angle_beta   90.00
_cell.angle_gamma   90.00
#
_symmetry.space_group_name_H-M   'P 1'
#
loop_
_entity.id
_entity.type
_entity.pdbx_description
1 polymer ?
#
loop_
_entity_poly.entity_id
_entity_poly.type
_entity_poly.pdbx_seq_one_letter_code
_entity_poly.pdbx_strand_id
1 'polypeptide(L)'
;MNQASEVFKLHANCLPVKGARRSTICDLQKQRMRLIPNDLFHILTDLAGLPTTEIKHRFNGNSDQVIEDYFAMLTAEGYGFWCDEPERFPKLDLSWQRPEKITNAIIDVDSSSKHDYHSLLSQLDELGCQALQIRAYDELTLADLDEILNHCQRHRFRHVDLVIKFQPELTAENLSAFCKDHQVISRITVHSSPRKSRSRVDPFSIVIDYYTFPVTPSSCGVISPRFFTLTVEHFTEALNFNTCLNRKIGIAADGEIKACPAMGHSAGNACRTKLKSVVNDPQFVQIGSITKDQVAVCRDCEFRYVCTDCRAYTLDSGDPYSKPAKCTYDPYTATWAS
;
A
#
# COMPACT_ATOMS: atom_id res chain seq x y z
N MET A 1 -31.54 -29.46 14.68
CA MET A 1 -30.32 -28.98 15.29
C MET A 1 -30.68 -27.80 16.16
N ASN A 2 -30.27 -27.78 17.41
CA ASN A 2 -30.66 -26.75 18.38
C ASN A 2 -29.90 -25.45 18.07
N GLN A 3 -30.48 -24.53 17.33
CA GLN A 3 -29.88 -23.18 17.02
C GLN A 3 -29.68 -22.30 18.26
N ALA A 4 -30.09 -22.76 19.45
CA ALA A 4 -30.02 -21.92 20.65
C ALA A 4 -28.63 -21.77 21.28
N SER A 5 -27.63 -22.57 20.87
CA SER A 5 -26.26 -22.56 21.40
C SER A 5 -25.22 -22.10 20.38
N GLU A 6 -25.54 -22.09 19.07
CA GLU A 6 -24.61 -21.70 18.03
C GLU A 6 -24.35 -20.19 18.05
N VAL A 7 -23.08 -19.83 17.91
CA VAL A 7 -22.66 -18.44 17.77
C VAL A 7 -22.15 -18.18 16.36
N PHE A 8 -22.41 -16.97 15.85
CA PHE A 8 -21.84 -16.55 14.57
C PHE A 8 -20.38 -16.13 14.76
N LYS A 9 -19.50 -16.62 13.90
CA LYS A 9 -18.08 -16.27 13.90
C LYS A 9 -17.62 -15.82 12.52
N LEU A 10 -16.93 -14.68 12.45
CA LEU A 10 -16.23 -14.28 11.25
C LEU A 10 -15.07 -15.22 10.95
N HIS A 11 -14.79 -15.48 9.68
CA HIS A 11 -13.53 -16.10 9.29
C HIS A 11 -12.36 -15.25 9.76
N ALA A 12 -11.24 -15.87 10.15
CA ALA A 12 -10.09 -15.19 10.74
C ALA A 12 -9.51 -14.07 9.85
N ASN A 13 -9.65 -14.21 8.54
CA ASN A 13 -9.20 -13.22 7.54
C ASN A 13 -10.26 -12.13 7.21
N CYS A 14 -11.46 -12.20 7.80
CA CYS A 14 -12.53 -11.23 7.64
C CYS A 14 -12.50 -10.24 8.82
N LEU A 15 -11.85 -9.10 8.63
CA LEU A 15 -11.57 -8.14 9.69
C LEU A 15 -12.47 -6.91 9.59
N PRO A 16 -13.29 -6.63 10.61
CA PRO A 16 -14.09 -5.42 10.65
C PRO A 16 -13.22 -4.20 10.98
N VAL A 17 -13.47 -3.09 10.29
CA VAL A 17 -12.80 -1.80 10.51
C VAL A 17 -13.86 -0.73 10.76
N LYS A 18 -13.83 -0.11 11.94
CA LYS A 18 -14.76 0.94 12.32
C LYS A 18 -14.46 2.24 11.57
N GLY A 19 -15.49 2.89 11.06
CA GLY A 19 -15.45 4.27 10.59
C GLY A 19 -16.43 5.16 11.33
N ALA A 20 -16.35 6.47 11.10
CA ALA A 20 -17.23 7.44 11.76
C ALA A 20 -18.71 7.24 11.36
N ARG A 21 -19.01 7.20 10.07
CA ARG A 21 -20.37 7.11 9.54
C ARG A 21 -20.84 5.69 9.29
N ARG A 22 -19.94 4.82 8.87
CA ARG A 22 -20.13 3.40 8.55
C ARG A 22 -18.83 2.63 8.76
N SER A 23 -18.89 1.33 8.72
CA SER A 23 -17.74 0.43 8.88
C SER A 23 -17.52 -0.43 7.63
N THR A 24 -16.44 -1.20 7.62
CA THR A 24 -16.18 -2.21 6.59
C THR A 24 -15.89 -3.57 7.21
N ILE A 25 -16.09 -4.65 6.45
CA ILE A 25 -15.44 -5.94 6.67
C ILE A 25 -14.45 -6.14 5.52
N CYS A 26 -13.19 -6.30 5.85
CA CYS A 26 -12.11 -6.60 4.90
C CYS A 26 -11.86 -8.11 4.86
N ASP A 27 -12.17 -8.77 3.76
CA ASP A 27 -11.83 -10.16 3.50
C ASP A 27 -10.45 -10.21 2.81
N LEU A 28 -9.41 -10.42 3.60
CA LEU A 28 -8.02 -10.36 3.15
C LEU A 28 -7.62 -11.56 2.27
N GLN A 29 -8.35 -12.66 2.35
CA GLN A 29 -8.11 -13.84 1.52
C GLN A 29 -8.71 -13.67 0.13
N LYS A 30 -9.95 -13.18 0.05
CA LYS A 30 -10.65 -12.94 -1.22
C LYS A 30 -10.37 -11.56 -1.80
N GLN A 31 -9.57 -10.75 -1.12
CA GLN A 31 -9.19 -9.38 -1.50
C GLN A 31 -10.39 -8.49 -1.84
N ARG A 32 -11.42 -8.58 -1.02
CA ARG A 32 -12.65 -7.80 -1.17
C ARG A 32 -13.05 -7.15 0.16
N MET A 33 -13.84 -6.11 0.09
CA MET A 33 -14.42 -5.48 1.29
C MET A 33 -15.91 -5.24 1.10
N ARG A 34 -16.61 -5.22 2.23
CA ARG A 34 -18.03 -4.88 2.29
C ARG A 34 -18.25 -3.75 3.27
N LEU A 35 -18.96 -2.72 2.81
CA LEU A 35 -19.44 -1.65 3.68
C LEU A 35 -20.59 -2.17 4.53
N ILE A 36 -20.56 -1.87 5.82
CA ILE A 36 -21.56 -2.28 6.80
C ILE A 36 -21.97 -1.10 7.71
N PRO A 37 -23.19 -1.12 8.27
CA PRO A 37 -23.58 -0.17 9.31
C PRO A 37 -22.73 -0.34 10.58
N ASN A 38 -22.61 0.73 11.37
CA ASN A 38 -21.88 0.67 12.66
C ASN A 38 -22.54 -0.24 13.69
N ASP A 39 -23.84 -0.45 13.63
CA ASP A 39 -24.56 -1.40 14.50
C ASP A 39 -24.11 -2.83 14.21
N LEU A 40 -23.97 -3.21 12.93
CA LEU A 40 -23.42 -4.52 12.58
C LEU A 40 -21.95 -4.65 12.99
N PHE A 41 -21.15 -3.58 12.86
CA PHE A 41 -19.78 -3.60 13.39
C PHE A 41 -19.79 -3.90 14.90
N HIS A 42 -20.64 -3.22 15.67
CA HIS A 42 -20.79 -3.47 17.11
C HIS A 42 -21.17 -4.92 17.43
N ILE A 43 -22.12 -5.51 16.69
CA ILE A 43 -22.48 -6.92 16.82
C ILE A 43 -21.29 -7.84 16.57
N LEU A 44 -20.49 -7.56 15.53
CA LEU A 44 -19.37 -8.42 15.12
C LEU A 44 -18.11 -8.25 15.97
N THR A 45 -18.03 -7.21 16.82
CA THR A 45 -16.85 -6.92 17.66
C THR A 45 -17.19 -7.01 19.14
N ASP A 46 -18.03 -6.12 19.64
CA ASP A 46 -18.29 -5.98 21.07
C ASP A 46 -19.25 -7.09 21.61
N LEU A 47 -20.12 -7.61 20.73
CA LEU A 47 -21.04 -8.71 21.03
C LEU A 47 -20.60 -10.04 20.38
N ALA A 48 -19.38 -10.10 19.86
CA ALA A 48 -18.86 -11.31 19.21
C ALA A 48 -18.83 -12.50 20.19
N GLY A 49 -19.32 -13.64 19.72
CA GLY A 49 -19.37 -14.88 20.52
C GLY A 49 -20.60 -15.01 21.43
N LEU A 50 -21.51 -14.04 21.41
CA LEU A 50 -22.80 -14.19 22.06
C LEU A 50 -23.80 -14.95 21.16
N PRO A 51 -24.69 -15.78 21.73
CA PRO A 51 -25.81 -16.35 21.00
C PRO A 51 -26.72 -15.26 20.40
N THR A 52 -27.34 -15.54 19.25
CA THR A 52 -28.22 -14.56 18.58
C THR A 52 -29.37 -14.09 19.47
N THR A 53 -29.90 -14.97 20.30
CA THR A 53 -30.95 -14.63 21.26
C THR A 53 -30.53 -13.57 22.27
N GLU A 54 -29.29 -13.64 22.75
CA GLU A 54 -28.73 -12.65 23.68
C GLU A 54 -28.46 -11.31 22.95
N ILE A 55 -27.95 -11.35 21.72
CA ILE A 55 -27.76 -10.17 20.88
C ILE A 55 -29.09 -9.46 20.68
N LYS A 56 -30.15 -10.16 20.27
CA LYS A 56 -31.51 -9.62 20.10
C LYS A 56 -32.05 -8.99 21.39
N HIS A 57 -31.86 -9.65 22.52
CA HIS A 57 -32.26 -9.11 23.81
C HIS A 57 -31.59 -7.77 24.13
N ARG A 58 -30.32 -7.58 23.78
CA ARG A 58 -29.61 -6.30 23.97
C ARG A 58 -30.14 -5.18 23.09
N PHE A 59 -30.80 -5.50 21.98
CA PHE A 59 -31.51 -4.54 21.11
C PHE A 59 -33.01 -4.45 21.43
N ASN A 60 -33.46 -4.94 22.61
CA ASN A 60 -34.85 -4.90 23.10
C ASN A 60 -35.88 -5.52 22.13
N GLY A 61 -35.46 -6.46 21.29
CA GLY A 61 -36.32 -7.13 20.31
C GLY A 61 -36.78 -6.28 19.11
N ASN A 62 -36.44 -5.00 19.07
CA ASN A 62 -36.90 -4.09 18.01
C ASN A 62 -36.16 -4.28 16.66
N SER A 63 -35.09 -5.03 16.64
CA SER A 63 -34.20 -5.22 15.46
C SER A 63 -33.99 -6.70 15.10
N ASP A 64 -34.83 -7.59 15.59
CA ASP A 64 -34.63 -9.03 15.46
C ASP A 64 -34.49 -9.47 14.00
N GLN A 65 -35.38 -9.03 13.13
CA GLN A 65 -35.32 -9.36 11.71
C GLN A 65 -34.05 -8.80 11.04
N VAL A 66 -33.66 -7.56 11.38
CA VAL A 66 -32.44 -6.94 10.84
C VAL A 66 -31.19 -7.71 11.25
N ILE A 67 -31.14 -8.20 12.50
CA ILE A 67 -30.02 -9.01 13.00
C ILE A 67 -29.95 -10.35 12.25
N GLU A 68 -31.10 -10.99 12.03
CA GLU A 68 -31.18 -12.23 11.24
C GLU A 68 -30.73 -12.01 9.80
N ASP A 69 -31.19 -10.94 9.15
CA ASP A 69 -30.80 -10.58 7.80
C ASP A 69 -29.30 -10.30 7.67
N TYR A 70 -28.71 -9.67 8.69
CA TYR A 70 -27.23 -9.46 8.73
C TYR A 70 -26.49 -10.78 8.75
N PHE A 71 -26.83 -11.70 9.63
CA PHE A 71 -26.17 -13.00 9.71
C PHE A 71 -26.43 -13.86 8.47
N ALA A 72 -27.62 -13.85 7.93
CA ALA A 72 -27.97 -14.53 6.68
C ALA A 72 -27.10 -14.01 5.52
N MET A 73 -26.98 -12.69 5.38
CA MET A 73 -26.14 -12.04 4.37
C MET A 73 -24.67 -12.41 4.55
N LEU A 74 -24.13 -12.33 5.79
CA LEU A 74 -22.73 -12.64 6.07
C LEU A 74 -22.40 -14.10 5.78
N THR A 75 -23.33 -15.02 6.11
CA THR A 75 -23.19 -16.45 5.81
C THR A 75 -23.23 -16.70 4.30
N ALA A 76 -24.23 -16.15 3.61
CA ALA A 76 -24.39 -16.33 2.16
C ALA A 76 -23.22 -15.79 1.35
N GLU A 77 -22.62 -14.68 1.78
CA GLU A 77 -21.46 -14.09 1.14
C GLU A 77 -20.13 -14.69 1.63
N GLY A 78 -20.17 -15.60 2.62
CA GLY A 78 -18.98 -16.30 3.12
C GLY A 78 -18.01 -15.39 3.87
N TYR A 79 -18.51 -14.48 4.70
CA TYR A 79 -17.72 -13.71 5.65
C TYR A 79 -17.56 -14.42 7.00
N GLY A 80 -18.44 -15.36 7.32
CA GLY A 80 -18.42 -16.08 8.57
C GLY A 80 -19.29 -17.34 8.53
N PHE A 81 -19.42 -17.98 9.66
CA PHE A 81 -20.12 -19.26 9.83
C PHE A 81 -20.67 -19.42 11.26
N TRP A 82 -21.57 -20.36 11.44
CA TRP A 82 -22.12 -20.75 12.73
C TRP A 82 -21.31 -21.88 13.35
N CYS A 83 -21.08 -21.83 14.65
CA CYS A 83 -20.37 -22.89 15.38
C CYS A 83 -20.76 -22.93 16.87
N ASP A 84 -20.59 -24.10 17.48
CA ASP A 84 -20.83 -24.32 18.92
C ASP A 84 -19.56 -24.03 19.76
N GLU A 85 -18.38 -24.14 19.19
CA GLU A 85 -17.07 -24.04 19.87
C GLU A 85 -16.19 -22.97 19.20
N PRO A 86 -16.52 -21.68 19.36
CA PRO A 86 -15.82 -20.58 18.67
C PRO A 86 -14.33 -20.44 19.04
N GLU A 87 -13.93 -20.97 20.21
CA GLU A 87 -12.54 -20.97 20.68
C GLU A 87 -11.61 -21.88 19.85
N ARG A 88 -12.15 -22.86 19.15
CA ARG A 88 -11.39 -23.75 18.24
C ARG A 88 -10.91 -23.04 16.98
N PHE A 89 -11.40 -21.84 16.70
CA PHE A 89 -11.06 -21.05 15.53
C PHE A 89 -10.27 -19.81 15.96
N PRO A 90 -8.93 -19.85 15.99
CA PRO A 90 -8.11 -18.75 16.46
C PRO A 90 -8.25 -17.51 15.56
N LYS A 91 -7.98 -16.35 16.14
CA LYS A 91 -7.89 -15.10 15.39
C LYS A 91 -6.63 -15.10 14.52
N LEU A 92 -6.64 -14.32 13.43
CA LEU A 92 -5.46 -14.07 12.63
C LEU A 92 -4.42 -13.32 13.48
N ASP A 93 -3.15 -13.72 13.38
CA ASP A 93 -2.06 -12.93 13.92
C ASP A 93 -1.91 -11.65 13.09
N LEU A 94 -2.07 -10.51 13.74
CA LEU A 94 -2.01 -9.19 13.13
C LEU A 94 -0.65 -8.51 13.34
N SER A 95 0.33 -9.20 13.89
CA SER A 95 1.71 -8.71 13.93
C SER A 95 2.29 -8.63 12.52
N TRP A 96 3.14 -7.63 12.29
CA TRP A 96 3.86 -7.49 11.05
C TRP A 96 5.36 -7.54 11.32
N GLN A 97 6.05 -8.46 10.66
CA GLN A 97 7.48 -8.64 10.79
C GLN A 97 8.10 -8.97 9.43
N ARG A 98 9.27 -8.39 9.17
CA ARG A 98 10.08 -8.65 7.99
C ARG A 98 11.54 -8.70 8.38
N PRO A 99 12.35 -9.62 7.82
CA PRO A 99 13.78 -9.69 8.08
C PRO A 99 14.56 -8.55 7.40
N GLU A 100 14.06 -8.02 6.28
CA GLU A 100 14.70 -6.98 5.50
C GLU A 100 14.71 -5.64 6.28
N LYS A 101 15.82 -4.91 6.25
CA LYS A 101 15.92 -3.55 6.81
C LYS A 101 15.18 -2.54 5.94
N ILE A 102 15.29 -2.72 4.62
CA ILE A 102 14.55 -1.97 3.60
C ILE A 102 13.83 -2.97 2.71
N THR A 103 12.54 -2.77 2.50
CA THR A 103 11.73 -3.63 1.61
C THR A 103 11.66 -3.07 0.20
N ASN A 104 11.68 -1.73 0.08
CA ASN A 104 11.59 -1.06 -1.22
C ASN A 104 12.36 0.26 -1.24
N ALA A 105 12.84 0.63 -2.42
CA ALA A 105 13.56 1.88 -2.66
C ALA A 105 13.02 2.63 -3.87
N ILE A 106 13.14 3.95 -3.85
CA ILE A 106 12.88 4.81 -5.01
C ILE A 106 14.14 5.57 -5.34
N ILE A 107 14.54 5.57 -6.61
CA ILE A 107 15.63 6.41 -7.12
C ILE A 107 15.03 7.36 -8.16
N ASP A 108 15.11 8.65 -7.89
CA ASP A 108 14.74 9.70 -8.83
C ASP A 108 15.93 10.08 -9.69
N VAL A 109 15.67 10.29 -10.96
CA VAL A 109 16.69 10.60 -11.98
C VAL A 109 16.22 11.79 -12.82
N ASP A 110 17.10 12.75 -13.02
CA ASP A 110 16.94 13.85 -13.98
C ASP A 110 18.28 14.13 -14.69
N SER A 111 18.35 15.12 -15.54
CA SER A 111 19.55 15.49 -16.32
C SER A 111 20.74 15.92 -15.45
N SER A 112 20.52 16.25 -14.18
CA SER A 112 21.57 16.66 -13.23
C SER A 112 22.09 15.50 -12.36
N SER A 113 21.43 14.35 -12.39
CA SER A 113 21.72 13.22 -11.52
C SER A 113 23.11 12.62 -11.80
N LYS A 114 23.82 12.29 -10.71
CA LYS A 114 25.16 11.69 -10.73
C LYS A 114 25.23 10.51 -9.77
N HIS A 115 24.28 9.57 -9.90
CA HIS A 115 24.21 8.41 -9.03
C HIS A 115 25.31 7.40 -9.37
N ASP A 116 26.04 6.94 -8.37
CA ASP A 116 26.86 5.73 -8.46
C ASP A 116 25.95 4.50 -8.25
N TYR A 117 25.36 4.03 -9.35
CA TYR A 117 24.42 2.91 -9.31
C TYR A 117 25.06 1.62 -8.78
N HIS A 118 26.35 1.39 -9.06
CA HIS A 118 27.04 0.21 -8.56
C HIS A 118 27.08 0.21 -7.03
N SER A 119 27.55 1.30 -6.42
CA SER A 119 27.60 1.44 -4.96
C SER A 119 26.22 1.47 -4.34
N LEU A 120 25.28 2.20 -4.94
CA LEU A 120 23.94 2.40 -4.41
C LEU A 120 23.13 1.09 -4.37
N LEU A 121 23.12 0.34 -5.47
CA LEU A 121 22.38 -0.92 -5.58
C LEU A 121 23.01 -2.01 -4.70
N SER A 122 24.34 -2.04 -4.57
CA SER A 122 25.01 -2.94 -3.62
C SER A 122 24.58 -2.67 -2.17
N GLN A 123 24.54 -1.40 -1.75
CA GLN A 123 24.09 -1.02 -0.40
C GLN A 123 22.61 -1.36 -0.16
N LEU A 124 21.74 -1.18 -1.16
CA LEU A 124 20.33 -1.57 -1.07
C LEU A 124 20.16 -3.08 -0.94
N ASP A 125 20.95 -3.86 -1.68
CA ASP A 125 20.96 -5.32 -1.58
C ASP A 125 21.42 -5.80 -0.20
N GLU A 126 22.49 -5.21 0.37
CA GLU A 126 22.95 -5.51 1.74
C GLU A 126 21.84 -5.25 2.79
N LEU A 127 20.95 -4.28 2.56
CA LEU A 127 19.82 -3.97 3.42
C LEU A 127 18.61 -4.88 3.19
N GLY A 128 18.68 -5.77 2.20
CA GLY A 128 17.63 -6.72 1.85
C GLY A 128 16.57 -6.18 0.89
N CYS A 129 16.80 -5.03 0.25
CA CYS A 129 15.85 -4.41 -0.67
C CYS A 129 15.57 -5.32 -1.88
N GLN A 130 14.31 -5.68 -2.08
CA GLN A 130 13.88 -6.55 -3.19
C GLN A 130 13.05 -5.83 -4.24
N ALA A 131 12.49 -4.67 -3.92
CA ALA A 131 11.68 -3.87 -4.82
C ALA A 131 12.31 -2.49 -5.05
N LEU A 132 12.51 -2.13 -6.30
CA LEU A 132 13.11 -0.87 -6.71
C LEU A 132 12.18 -0.16 -7.68
N GLN A 133 11.99 1.15 -7.51
CA GLN A 133 11.39 2.00 -8.52
C GLN A 133 12.40 3.05 -8.98
N ILE A 134 12.63 3.13 -10.29
CA ILE A 134 13.45 4.17 -10.92
C ILE A 134 12.51 5.14 -11.62
N ARG A 135 12.58 6.43 -11.28
CA ARG A 135 11.73 7.46 -11.86
C ARG A 135 12.59 8.51 -12.56
N ALA A 136 12.63 8.43 -13.89
CA ALA A 136 13.34 9.39 -14.73
C ALA A 136 12.38 10.50 -15.21
N TYR A 137 12.66 11.73 -14.84
CA TYR A 137 11.88 12.92 -15.20
C TYR A 137 12.34 13.54 -16.51
N ASP A 138 13.61 13.34 -16.86
CA ASP A 138 14.22 13.71 -18.12
C ASP A 138 14.51 12.46 -18.98
N GLU A 139 15.12 12.67 -20.13
CA GLU A 139 15.45 11.59 -21.05
C GLU A 139 16.49 10.65 -20.44
N LEU A 140 16.19 9.36 -20.49
CA LEU A 140 17.06 8.27 -20.08
C LEU A 140 17.05 7.22 -21.20
N THR A 141 18.18 6.97 -21.82
CA THR A 141 18.27 6.06 -22.98
C THR A 141 18.11 4.60 -22.58
N LEU A 142 17.81 3.72 -23.54
CA LEU A 142 17.81 2.27 -23.30
C LEU A 142 19.18 1.76 -22.86
N ALA A 143 20.27 2.38 -23.30
CA ALA A 143 21.63 2.02 -22.88
C ALA A 143 21.88 2.37 -21.41
N ASP A 144 21.41 3.55 -20.94
CA ASP A 144 21.52 3.94 -19.53
C ASP A 144 20.68 2.98 -18.64
N LEU A 145 19.48 2.61 -19.12
CA LEU A 145 18.63 1.64 -18.42
C LEU A 145 19.28 0.25 -18.39
N ASP A 146 19.91 -0.18 -19.47
CA ASP A 146 20.64 -1.46 -19.56
C ASP A 146 21.75 -1.53 -18.51
N GLU A 147 22.55 -0.47 -18.39
CA GLU A 147 23.62 -0.39 -17.38
C GLU A 147 23.05 -0.55 -15.97
N ILE A 148 21.99 0.19 -15.63
CA ILE A 148 21.36 0.13 -14.30
C ILE A 148 20.78 -1.26 -14.04
N LEU A 149 20.06 -1.84 -14.99
CA LEU A 149 19.40 -3.12 -14.83
C LEU A 149 20.36 -4.30 -14.79
N ASN A 150 21.51 -4.22 -15.50
CA ASN A 150 22.58 -5.18 -15.39
C ASN A 150 23.20 -5.21 -13.98
N HIS A 151 23.25 -4.07 -13.29
CA HIS A 151 23.58 -4.05 -11.86
C HIS A 151 22.47 -4.68 -11.02
N CYS A 152 21.20 -4.40 -11.27
CA CYS A 152 20.08 -5.01 -10.54
C CYS A 152 20.09 -6.55 -10.63
N GLN A 153 20.37 -7.12 -11.80
CA GLN A 153 20.41 -8.57 -12.02
C GLN A 153 21.52 -9.30 -11.24
N ARG A 154 22.57 -8.60 -10.83
CA ARG A 154 23.66 -9.14 -10.01
C ARG A 154 23.32 -9.20 -8.52
N HIS A 155 22.19 -8.64 -8.13
CA HIS A 155 21.71 -8.51 -6.76
C HIS A 155 20.36 -9.21 -6.57
N ARG A 156 19.79 -9.13 -5.35
CA ARG A 156 18.54 -9.82 -4.98
C ARG A 156 17.26 -9.08 -5.37
N PHE A 157 17.33 -8.06 -6.23
CA PHE A 157 16.13 -7.38 -6.70
C PHE A 157 15.21 -8.35 -7.46
N ARG A 158 13.92 -8.33 -7.13
CA ARG A 158 12.89 -9.17 -7.74
C ARG A 158 11.88 -8.37 -8.53
N HIS A 159 11.74 -7.10 -8.19
CA HIS A 159 10.75 -6.22 -8.78
C HIS A 159 11.39 -4.87 -9.06
N VAL A 160 11.50 -4.51 -10.33
CA VAL A 160 11.95 -3.18 -10.75
C VAL A 160 10.84 -2.53 -11.55
N ASP A 161 10.32 -1.41 -11.05
CA ASP A 161 9.37 -0.56 -11.74
C ASP A 161 10.10 0.61 -12.38
N LEU A 162 9.90 0.81 -13.68
CA LEU A 162 10.47 1.93 -14.43
C LEU A 162 9.38 2.97 -14.71
N VAL A 163 9.64 4.22 -14.35
CA VAL A 163 8.84 5.38 -14.75
C VAL A 163 9.75 6.28 -15.56
N ILE A 164 9.57 6.33 -16.88
CA ILE A 164 10.51 6.96 -17.82
C ILE A 164 9.80 7.92 -18.75
N LYS A 165 10.50 8.98 -19.16
CA LYS A 165 9.99 9.97 -20.12
C LYS A 165 10.01 9.38 -21.52
N PHE A 166 8.96 9.66 -22.28
CA PHE A 166 8.83 9.19 -23.68
C PHE A 166 9.97 9.69 -24.55
N GLN A 167 10.51 8.78 -25.36
CA GLN A 167 11.42 9.03 -26.46
C GLN A 167 10.99 8.20 -27.66
N PRO A 168 11.30 8.60 -28.91
CA PRO A 168 10.83 7.89 -30.11
C PRO A 168 11.20 6.41 -30.17
N GLU A 169 12.34 6.03 -29.60
CA GLU A 169 12.79 4.62 -29.53
C GLU A 169 12.07 3.77 -28.50
N LEU A 170 11.35 4.36 -27.53
CA LEU A 170 10.61 3.65 -26.51
C LEU A 170 9.27 3.14 -27.05
N THR A 171 9.31 2.42 -28.17
CA THR A 171 8.14 1.76 -28.73
C THR A 171 7.76 0.52 -27.93
N ALA A 172 6.52 0.04 -28.07
CA ALA A 172 6.10 -1.19 -27.42
C ALA A 172 6.94 -2.41 -27.83
N GLU A 173 7.40 -2.45 -29.08
CA GLU A 173 8.25 -3.53 -29.61
C GLU A 173 9.64 -3.49 -28.98
N ASN A 174 10.29 -2.32 -28.96
CA ASN A 174 11.63 -2.17 -28.37
C ASN A 174 11.61 -2.44 -26.87
N LEU A 175 10.63 -1.91 -26.15
CA LEU A 175 10.48 -2.18 -24.72
C LEU A 175 10.11 -3.65 -24.45
N SER A 176 9.35 -4.30 -25.33
CA SER A 176 9.06 -5.73 -25.22
C SER A 176 10.32 -6.58 -25.39
N ALA A 177 11.20 -6.23 -26.33
CA ALA A 177 12.50 -6.90 -26.49
C ALA A 177 13.38 -6.65 -25.26
N PHE A 178 13.47 -5.41 -24.81
CA PHE A 178 14.23 -5.00 -23.61
C PHE A 178 13.81 -5.76 -22.34
N CYS A 179 12.50 -5.96 -22.13
CA CYS A 179 11.99 -6.72 -21.00
C CYS A 179 12.36 -8.21 -21.03
N LYS A 180 12.62 -8.80 -22.21
CA LYS A 180 13.05 -10.21 -22.30
C LYS A 180 14.47 -10.39 -21.80
N ASP A 181 15.32 -9.38 -21.98
CA ASP A 181 16.70 -9.38 -21.52
C ASP A 181 16.79 -9.00 -20.04
N HIS A 182 15.78 -8.27 -19.52
CA HIS A 182 15.71 -7.78 -18.13
C HIS A 182 14.47 -8.27 -17.38
N GLN A 183 14.43 -9.55 -17.05
CA GLN A 183 13.28 -10.20 -16.40
C GLN A 183 12.99 -9.69 -14.97
N VAL A 184 13.86 -8.89 -14.37
CA VAL A 184 13.65 -8.21 -13.10
C VAL A 184 12.62 -7.09 -13.21
N ILE A 185 12.33 -6.59 -14.43
CA ILE A 185 11.33 -5.56 -14.68
C ILE A 185 9.94 -6.12 -14.39
N SER A 186 9.18 -5.44 -13.54
CA SER A 186 7.79 -5.77 -13.21
C SER A 186 6.79 -4.90 -13.97
N ARG A 187 7.14 -3.65 -14.22
CA ARG A 187 6.30 -2.67 -14.90
C ARG A 187 7.13 -1.58 -15.55
N ILE A 188 6.63 -1.04 -16.66
CA ILE A 188 7.14 0.18 -17.28
C ILE A 188 5.99 1.18 -17.41
N THR A 189 6.21 2.40 -16.95
CA THR A 189 5.33 3.55 -17.18
C THR A 189 6.08 4.58 -18.00
N VAL A 190 5.62 4.82 -19.23
CA VAL A 190 6.17 5.83 -20.12
C VAL A 190 5.29 7.08 -20.05
N HIS A 191 5.79 8.17 -19.47
CA HIS A 191 5.06 9.43 -19.36
C HIS A 191 5.41 10.40 -20.50
N SER A 192 4.64 11.48 -20.62
CA SER A 192 4.80 12.50 -21.70
C SER A 192 4.72 11.89 -23.12
N SER A 193 4.04 10.78 -23.28
CA SER A 193 3.84 10.12 -24.58
C SER A 193 2.85 10.91 -25.43
N PRO A 194 2.99 10.93 -26.77
CA PRO A 194 2.04 11.62 -27.66
C PRO A 194 0.63 11.02 -27.60
N ARG A 195 0.48 9.77 -27.18
CA ARG A 195 -0.82 9.10 -27.03
C ARG A 195 -0.82 8.14 -25.84
N LYS A 196 -1.99 7.98 -25.21
CA LYS A 196 -2.23 6.97 -24.18
C LYS A 196 -2.37 5.59 -24.82
N SER A 197 -1.64 4.61 -24.31
CA SER A 197 -1.77 3.21 -24.73
C SER A 197 -1.33 2.27 -23.61
N ARG A 198 -1.62 0.99 -23.77
CA ARG A 198 -1.14 -0.09 -22.89
C ARG A 198 -0.78 -1.28 -23.74
N SER A 199 0.34 -1.91 -23.44
CA SER A 199 0.76 -3.19 -23.97
C SER A 199 1.16 -4.15 -22.84
N ARG A 200 1.25 -5.44 -23.18
CA ARG A 200 1.69 -6.48 -22.25
C ARG A 200 2.77 -7.31 -22.93
N VAL A 201 3.78 -7.66 -22.19
CA VAL A 201 4.89 -8.51 -22.65
C VAL A 201 4.69 -9.92 -22.14
N ASP A 202 4.38 -10.85 -23.03
CA ASP A 202 4.26 -12.27 -22.72
C ASP A 202 5.61 -12.98 -22.90
N PRO A 203 5.90 -14.05 -22.13
CA PRO A 203 5.07 -14.69 -21.09
C PRO A 203 5.17 -14.03 -19.71
N PHE A 204 6.00 -13.01 -19.53
CA PHE A 204 6.34 -12.43 -18.23
C PHE A 204 5.23 -11.58 -17.61
N SER A 205 4.15 -11.33 -18.38
CA SER A 205 3.01 -10.51 -17.93
C SER A 205 3.38 -9.07 -17.55
N ILE A 206 4.52 -8.55 -18.03
CA ILE A 206 4.96 -7.19 -17.76
C ILE A 206 4.03 -6.22 -18.46
N VAL A 207 3.54 -5.20 -17.72
CA VAL A 207 2.66 -4.18 -18.26
C VAL A 207 3.48 -2.94 -18.61
N ILE A 208 3.29 -2.43 -19.85
CA ILE A 208 3.83 -1.17 -20.31
C ILE A 208 2.68 -0.20 -20.53
N ASP A 209 2.63 0.85 -19.69
CA ASP A 209 1.61 1.89 -19.73
C ASP A 209 2.21 3.17 -20.32
N TYR A 210 1.57 3.75 -21.35
CA TYR A 210 1.90 5.06 -21.91
C TYR A 210 0.87 6.09 -21.48
N TYR A 211 1.35 7.20 -20.89
CA TYR A 211 0.52 8.33 -20.46
C TYR A 211 0.95 9.63 -21.14
N THR A 212 -0.01 10.48 -21.47
CA THR A 212 0.25 11.77 -22.15
C THR A 212 0.69 12.87 -21.19
N PHE A 213 0.38 12.75 -19.90
CA PHE A 213 0.77 13.73 -18.90
C PHE A 213 2.22 13.50 -18.42
N PRO A 214 2.94 14.56 -18.05
CA PRO A 214 4.27 14.43 -17.44
C PRO A 214 4.17 13.88 -16.03
N VAL A 215 5.13 13.03 -15.65
CA VAL A 215 5.35 12.63 -14.26
C VAL A 215 6.37 13.56 -13.63
N THR A 216 6.11 13.99 -12.42
CA THR A 216 6.97 14.84 -11.61
C THR A 216 7.08 14.26 -10.20
N PRO A 217 8.01 14.71 -9.35
CA PRO A 217 8.05 14.27 -7.94
C PRO A 217 6.69 14.40 -7.22
N SER A 218 5.89 15.40 -7.61
CA SER A 218 4.55 15.62 -7.03
C SER A 218 3.45 14.71 -7.58
N SER A 219 3.71 13.88 -8.57
CA SER A 219 2.67 13.01 -9.18
C SER A 219 2.25 11.84 -8.29
N CYS A 220 3.00 11.50 -7.24
CA CYS A 220 2.64 10.43 -6.29
C CYS A 220 1.72 10.94 -5.16
N GLY A 221 1.29 10.01 -4.29
CA GLY A 221 0.48 10.32 -3.10
C GLY A 221 -1.03 10.45 -3.37
N VAL A 222 -1.50 10.06 -4.54
CA VAL A 222 -2.93 10.03 -4.88
C VAL A 222 -3.65 8.97 -4.04
N ILE A 223 -4.72 9.37 -3.37
CA ILE A 223 -5.57 8.48 -2.57
C ILE A 223 -6.85 8.18 -3.37
N SER A 224 -7.08 6.92 -3.66
CA SER A 224 -8.25 6.48 -4.42
C SER A 224 -8.55 5.01 -4.12
N PRO A 225 -9.83 4.57 -4.15
CA PRO A 225 -10.19 3.16 -4.03
C PRO A 225 -9.48 2.23 -5.03
N ARG A 226 -9.02 2.75 -6.17
CA ARG A 226 -8.25 1.99 -7.18
C ARG A 226 -6.91 1.48 -6.67
N PHE A 227 -6.39 2.08 -5.60
CA PHE A 227 -5.09 1.76 -4.99
C PHE A 227 -5.25 1.08 -3.63
N PHE A 228 -6.47 0.72 -3.24
CA PHE A 228 -6.69 -0.03 -2.01
C PHE A 228 -6.15 -1.44 -2.15
N THR A 229 -5.42 -1.88 -1.12
CA THR A 229 -4.78 -3.19 -1.07
C THR A 229 -5.36 -4.00 0.08
N LEU A 230 -6.00 -5.12 -0.26
CA LEU A 230 -6.69 -6.00 0.70
C LEU A 230 -5.93 -7.32 0.88
N THR A 231 -4.62 -7.25 1.15
CA THR A 231 -3.82 -8.44 1.48
C THR A 231 -3.52 -8.47 2.98
N VAL A 232 -3.25 -9.66 3.52
CA VAL A 232 -2.85 -9.82 4.93
C VAL A 232 -1.63 -8.96 5.23
N GLU A 233 -0.63 -8.98 4.35
CA GLU A 233 0.61 -8.22 4.51
C GLU A 233 0.36 -6.72 4.62
N HIS A 234 -0.38 -6.14 3.67
CA HIS A 234 -0.68 -4.70 3.67
C HIS A 234 -1.51 -4.28 4.88
N PHE A 235 -2.53 -5.08 5.22
CA PHE A 235 -3.42 -4.79 6.35
C PHE A 235 -2.67 -4.81 7.69
N THR A 236 -1.84 -5.84 7.91
CA THR A 236 -1.04 -5.95 9.14
C THR A 236 0.05 -4.89 9.20
N GLU A 237 0.66 -4.51 8.06
CA GLU A 237 1.57 -3.37 8.01
C GLU A 237 0.84 -2.07 8.37
N ALA A 238 -0.35 -1.81 7.81
CA ALA A 238 -1.13 -0.60 8.08
C ALA A 238 -1.59 -0.46 9.54
N LEU A 239 -1.80 -1.58 10.24
CA LEU A 239 -2.09 -1.59 11.69
C LEU A 239 -0.89 -1.15 12.53
N ASN A 240 0.32 -1.44 12.10
CA ASN A 240 1.52 -1.29 12.90
C ASN A 240 2.42 -0.13 12.43
N PHE A 241 2.33 0.25 11.14
CA PHE A 241 3.25 1.17 10.49
C PHE A 241 2.56 2.01 9.41
N ASN A 242 3.31 2.94 8.85
CA ASN A 242 2.94 3.67 7.64
C ASN A 242 3.27 2.83 6.40
N THR A 243 2.28 2.37 5.65
CA THR A 243 2.45 1.49 4.48
C THR A 243 3.23 2.12 3.32
N CYS A 244 3.41 3.44 3.32
CA CYS A 244 4.20 4.12 2.29
C CYS A 244 5.66 4.34 2.69
N LEU A 245 5.96 4.45 4.00
CA LEU A 245 7.27 4.88 4.48
C LEU A 245 7.99 3.83 5.33
N ASN A 246 7.29 2.81 5.82
CA ASN A 246 7.90 1.76 6.61
C ASN A 246 8.92 1.01 5.77
N ARG A 247 10.14 0.90 6.29
CA ARG A 247 11.28 0.22 5.62
C ARG A 247 11.48 0.64 4.16
N LYS A 248 11.23 1.91 3.88
CA LYS A 248 11.45 2.52 2.58
C LYS A 248 12.61 3.51 2.64
N ILE A 249 13.31 3.64 1.53
CA ILE A 249 14.31 4.67 1.32
C ILE A 249 14.14 5.30 -0.06
N GLY A 250 14.33 6.60 -0.14
CA GLY A 250 14.31 7.36 -1.39
C GLY A 250 15.64 8.05 -1.62
N ILE A 251 16.10 8.01 -2.85
CA ILE A 251 17.24 8.79 -3.32
C ILE A 251 16.69 9.81 -4.31
N ALA A 252 16.77 11.08 -3.97
CA ALA A 252 16.34 12.16 -4.85
C ALA A 252 17.32 12.35 -6.01
N ALA A 253 16.93 13.08 -7.06
CA ALA A 253 17.76 13.27 -8.25
C ALA A 253 19.13 13.93 -7.97
N ASP A 254 19.20 14.78 -6.95
CA ASP A 254 20.44 15.40 -6.44
C ASP A 254 21.29 14.49 -5.51
N GLY A 255 20.85 13.26 -5.31
CA GLY A 255 21.51 12.28 -4.45
C GLY A 255 21.11 12.35 -2.97
N GLU A 256 20.21 13.27 -2.57
CA GLU A 256 19.76 13.36 -1.19
C GLU A 256 18.99 12.13 -0.76
N ILE A 257 19.33 11.57 0.42
CA ILE A 257 18.71 10.40 1.01
C ILE A 257 17.51 10.85 1.85
N LYS A 258 16.33 10.33 1.55
CA LYS A 258 15.07 10.71 2.19
C LYS A 258 14.23 9.46 2.49
N ALA A 259 13.26 9.54 3.38
CA ALA A 259 12.29 8.47 3.58
C ALA A 259 11.38 8.27 2.33
N CYS A 260 11.12 9.38 1.61
CA CYS A 260 10.53 9.40 0.27
C CYS A 260 11.15 10.58 -0.49
N PRO A 261 11.49 10.47 -1.79
CA PRO A 261 12.10 11.57 -2.53
C PRO A 261 11.30 12.88 -2.51
N ALA A 262 9.97 12.78 -2.37
CA ALA A 262 9.07 13.94 -2.29
C ALA A 262 9.08 14.65 -0.91
N MET A 263 9.77 14.13 0.10
CA MET A 263 9.86 14.77 1.42
C MET A 263 10.97 15.82 1.45
N GLY A 264 10.77 16.87 2.26
CA GLY A 264 11.76 17.95 2.40
C GLY A 264 12.99 17.56 3.22
N HIS A 265 12.84 16.71 4.25
CA HIS A 265 13.92 16.32 5.15
C HIS A 265 14.91 15.35 4.47
N SER A 266 16.19 15.70 4.51
CA SER A 266 17.29 14.85 4.04
C SER A 266 18.06 14.24 5.23
N ALA A 267 18.40 12.96 5.12
CA ALA A 267 19.24 12.25 6.07
C ALA A 267 20.70 12.11 5.61
N GLY A 268 21.09 12.87 4.58
CA GLY A 268 22.43 12.87 4.00
C GLY A 268 22.40 12.72 2.48
N ASN A 269 23.58 12.53 1.87
CA ASN A 269 23.70 12.39 0.42
C ASN A 269 24.39 11.07 0.08
N ALA A 270 23.86 10.31 -0.89
CA ALA A 270 24.27 8.97 -1.26
C ALA A 270 25.75 8.87 -1.71
N CYS A 271 26.33 10.00 -2.20
CA CYS A 271 27.76 10.04 -2.54
C CYS A 271 28.70 10.01 -1.32
N ARG A 272 28.19 10.34 -0.12
CA ARG A 272 29.02 10.52 1.08
C ARG A 272 28.52 9.73 2.29
N THR A 273 27.23 9.38 2.31
CA THR A 273 26.56 8.77 3.46
C THR A 273 26.21 7.32 3.14
N LYS A 274 26.62 6.40 4.00
CA LYS A 274 26.26 4.98 3.85
C LYS A 274 24.77 4.78 4.20
N LEU A 275 24.02 4.08 3.35
CA LEU A 275 22.59 3.83 3.56
C LEU A 275 22.33 3.11 4.88
N LYS A 276 23.22 2.18 5.29
CA LYS A 276 23.12 1.46 6.55
C LYS A 276 23.13 2.38 7.77
N SER A 277 23.86 3.49 7.75
CA SER A 277 23.83 4.45 8.87
C SER A 277 22.50 5.19 8.95
N VAL A 278 21.92 5.54 7.79
CA VAL A 278 20.63 6.23 7.71
C VAL A 278 19.49 5.36 8.22
N VAL A 279 19.40 4.10 7.76
CA VAL A 279 18.31 3.20 8.16
C VAL A 279 18.39 2.71 9.60
N ASN A 280 19.53 2.89 10.26
CA ASN A 280 19.69 2.65 11.69
C ASN A 280 19.48 3.91 12.55
N ASP A 281 19.29 5.07 11.94
CA ASP A 281 18.96 6.30 12.66
C ASP A 281 17.49 6.29 13.11
N PRO A 282 17.20 6.34 14.42
CA PRO A 282 15.85 6.39 14.96
C PRO A 282 15.01 7.54 14.39
N GLN A 283 15.61 8.70 14.11
CA GLN A 283 14.90 9.85 13.54
C GLN A 283 14.43 9.58 12.11
N PHE A 284 15.25 8.88 11.33
CA PHE A 284 14.87 8.50 9.95
C PHE A 284 13.72 7.50 9.92
N VAL A 285 13.73 6.50 10.80
CA VAL A 285 12.70 5.45 10.81
C VAL A 285 11.39 5.87 11.47
N GLN A 286 11.42 6.89 12.33
CA GLN A 286 10.27 7.35 13.10
C GLN A 286 9.06 7.70 12.22
N ILE A 287 9.26 8.32 11.07
CA ILE A 287 8.15 8.69 10.16
C ILE A 287 7.40 7.46 9.64
N GLY A 288 8.09 6.33 9.50
CA GLY A 288 7.52 5.05 9.11
C GLY A 288 6.66 4.39 10.21
N SER A 289 6.72 4.87 11.46
CA SER A 289 5.90 4.35 12.57
C SER A 289 4.57 5.10 12.75
N ILE A 290 4.30 6.14 12.00
CA ILE A 290 3.03 6.89 12.06
C ILE A 290 1.94 6.07 11.39
N THR A 291 1.08 5.44 12.19
CA THR A 291 -0.10 4.71 11.70
C THR A 291 -1.27 5.66 11.42
N LYS A 292 -2.23 5.22 10.62
CA LYS A 292 -3.43 6.00 10.34
C LYS A 292 -4.35 6.20 11.55
N ASP A 293 -4.22 5.39 12.59
CA ASP A 293 -4.93 5.60 13.87
C ASP A 293 -4.45 6.87 14.60
N GLN A 294 -3.24 7.36 14.27
CA GLN A 294 -2.69 8.59 14.80
C GLN A 294 -2.99 9.82 13.92
N VAL A 295 -3.37 9.60 12.65
CA VAL A 295 -3.58 10.65 11.67
C VAL A 295 -4.98 11.24 11.77
N ALA A 296 -5.07 12.56 11.90
CA ALA A 296 -6.34 13.29 11.93
C ALA A 296 -7.25 12.92 10.76
N VAL A 297 -8.55 12.75 11.02
CA VAL A 297 -9.56 12.28 10.06
C VAL A 297 -9.38 10.82 9.64
N CYS A 298 -8.14 10.37 9.33
CA CYS A 298 -7.89 9.00 8.90
C CYS A 298 -8.21 7.97 9.98
N ARG A 299 -7.98 8.30 11.26
CA ARG A 299 -8.32 7.43 12.41
C ARG A 299 -9.81 7.06 12.48
N ASP A 300 -10.66 7.90 11.90
CA ASP A 300 -12.11 7.72 11.87
C ASP A 300 -12.60 7.16 10.51
N CYS A 301 -11.67 6.77 9.61
CA CYS A 301 -11.98 6.26 8.27
C CYS A 301 -12.06 4.74 8.26
N GLU A 302 -13.14 4.19 7.70
CA GLU A 302 -13.34 2.76 7.51
C GLU A 302 -12.34 2.10 6.53
N PHE A 303 -11.62 2.91 5.74
CA PHE A 303 -10.65 2.41 4.75
C PHE A 303 -9.20 2.48 5.23
N ARG A 304 -8.95 2.89 6.49
CA ARG A 304 -7.59 3.25 6.94
C ARG A 304 -6.56 2.14 6.80
N TYR A 305 -6.94 0.87 6.93
CA TYR A 305 -6.00 -0.25 6.85
C TYR A 305 -5.84 -0.87 5.46
N VAL A 306 -6.62 -0.40 4.48
CA VAL A 306 -6.51 -0.85 3.08
C VAL A 306 -6.04 0.26 2.14
N CYS A 307 -6.04 1.50 2.62
CA CYS A 307 -5.68 2.70 1.88
C CYS A 307 -4.18 3.00 2.05
N THR A 308 -3.53 3.44 0.99
CA THR A 308 -2.16 3.97 1.05
C THR A 308 -2.11 5.24 1.89
N ASP A 309 -0.97 5.50 2.53
CA ASP A 309 -0.77 6.71 3.34
C ASP A 309 0.40 7.54 2.78
N CYS A 310 0.17 8.82 2.55
CA CYS A 310 1.20 9.75 2.08
C CYS A 310 1.48 10.82 3.14
N ARG A 311 2.70 10.81 3.69
CA ARG A 311 3.17 11.85 4.63
C ARG A 311 3.98 12.95 3.97
N ALA A 312 4.31 12.81 2.66
CA ALA A 312 4.99 13.87 1.91
C ALA A 312 4.05 15.03 1.53
N TYR A 313 2.75 14.76 1.42
CA TYR A 313 1.73 15.75 1.06
C TYR A 313 0.60 15.68 2.07
N THR A 314 0.69 16.49 3.13
CA THR A 314 -0.30 16.64 4.20
C THR A 314 -1.04 17.96 4.05
N LEU A 315 -2.26 18.08 4.59
CA LEU A 315 -3.02 19.33 4.57
C LEU A 315 -2.29 20.44 5.32
N ASP A 316 -1.69 20.10 6.46
CA ASP A 316 -0.75 20.96 7.19
C ASP A 316 0.66 20.35 7.07
N SER A 317 1.54 21.00 6.36
CA SER A 317 2.91 20.53 6.14
C SER A 317 3.79 20.56 7.40
N GLY A 318 3.38 21.30 8.43
CA GLY A 318 4.05 21.37 9.75
C GLY A 318 3.62 20.26 10.71
N ASP A 319 2.50 19.58 10.43
CA ASP A 319 1.96 18.51 11.27
C ASP A 319 2.07 17.13 10.56
N PRO A 320 2.95 16.23 11.04
CA PRO A 320 3.10 14.91 10.47
C PRO A 320 1.87 14.01 10.70
N TYR A 321 0.93 14.40 11.57
CA TYR A 321 -0.33 13.70 11.84
C TYR A 321 -1.52 14.29 11.07
N SER A 322 -1.32 15.27 10.24
CA SER A 322 -2.35 15.87 9.40
C SER A 322 -2.81 14.91 8.29
N LYS A 323 -4.07 15.03 7.87
CA LYS A 323 -4.66 14.23 6.78
C LYS A 323 -3.84 14.38 5.48
N PRO A 324 -3.67 13.31 4.66
CA PRO A 324 -3.09 13.45 3.32
C PRO A 324 -3.83 14.47 2.46
N ALA A 325 -3.11 15.45 1.90
CA ALA A 325 -3.71 16.55 1.13
C ALA A 325 -4.43 16.08 -0.14
N LYS A 326 -4.03 14.96 -0.72
CA LYS A 326 -4.63 14.39 -1.93
C LYS A 326 -5.77 13.40 -1.64
N CYS A 327 -6.24 13.31 -0.39
CA CYS A 327 -7.40 12.51 -0.02
C CYS A 327 -8.66 13.38 -0.01
N THR A 328 -9.55 13.13 -0.96
CA THR A 328 -10.87 13.84 -1.05
C THR A 328 -11.99 13.12 -0.30
N TYR A 329 -11.70 12.01 0.38
CA TYR A 329 -12.70 11.28 1.16
C TYR A 329 -12.97 11.93 2.51
N ASP A 330 -14.24 12.06 2.87
CA ASP A 330 -14.70 12.47 4.19
C ASP A 330 -15.40 11.29 4.89
N PRO A 331 -14.83 10.71 5.97
CA PRO A 331 -15.43 9.59 6.69
C PRO A 331 -16.68 9.98 7.50
N TYR A 332 -16.87 11.26 7.79
CA TYR A 332 -18.02 11.73 8.58
C TYR A 332 -19.30 11.84 7.73
N THR A 333 -19.15 12.10 6.44
CA THR A 333 -20.25 12.07 5.46
C THR A 333 -20.25 10.80 4.61
N ALA A 334 -19.17 10.02 4.67
CA ALA A 334 -18.93 8.81 3.86
C ALA A 334 -18.95 9.10 2.34
N THR A 335 -18.40 10.24 1.92
CA THR A 335 -18.40 10.69 0.51
C THR A 335 -16.99 11.07 0.03
N TRP A 336 -16.80 10.93 -1.28
CA TRP A 336 -15.65 11.48 -2.00
C TRP A 336 -16.05 12.82 -2.60
N ALA A 337 -15.24 13.86 -2.37
CA ALA A 337 -15.43 15.10 -3.11
C ALA A 337 -15.06 14.87 -4.59
N SER A 338 -15.85 15.42 -5.48
CA SER A 338 -15.71 15.38 -6.94
C SER A 338 -14.52 16.23 -7.41
#